data_38bfb26ca74cd4ffba3f05cd628d9233
#
_entry.id   38bfb26ca74cd4ffba3f05cd628d9233
#
_cell.length_a   1.000
_cell.length_b   1.000
_cell.length_c   1.000
_cell.angle_alpha   90.00
_cell.angle_beta   90.00
_cell.angle_gamma   90.00
#
_symmetry.space_group_name_H-M   'P 1'
#
loop_
_entity.id
_entity.type
_entity.pdbx_description
1 polymer ?
#
loop_
_entity_poly.entity_id
_entity_poly.type
_entity_poly.pdbx_seq_one_letter_code
_entity_poly.pdbx_strand_id
1 'polypeptide(L)'
;MELHQVRYFLAVASTLNFTRAAEQCNVTQPALTKGVQKLEQELGGQLIYRERQLTQLTDLGKEVLPMLERTLASAETVRCRAREFQRKEVAPLKIGLDPSISASLVLDPIAEIAKFVPGLHVELREGAAEKLVDLLLEGEINAAMVGDVQDMPARIDDWSLFEERYVALLAPTHPLANRPSIGIDDLRETVLLERAGCDVALKIQRSCFPEKPLQLGHCSGHDLHLQHMAAAGFGVILAPEHMPRLPTLKAIRLEGDPVSRKVRLLTVQGRRYSPALDAFVKVARLRDWSVKVPHRGMPHATLPEMASAPA
;
A
#
# COMPACT_ATOMS: atom_id res chain seq x y z
N MET A 1 20.19 -2.95 -28.72
CA MET A 1 21.04 -3.10 -27.52
C MET A 1 20.64 -4.38 -26.79
N GLU A 2 21.55 -5.33 -26.73
CA GLU A 2 21.31 -6.61 -26.10
C GLU A 2 21.97 -6.67 -24.71
N LEU A 3 21.35 -7.31 -23.74
CA LEU A 3 21.87 -7.37 -22.36
C LEU A 3 23.27 -8.03 -22.26
N HIS A 4 23.62 -8.92 -23.17
CA HIS A 4 24.95 -9.52 -23.18
C HIS A 4 26.03 -8.52 -23.64
N GLN A 5 25.70 -7.58 -24.55
CA GLN A 5 26.61 -6.51 -25.00
C GLN A 5 26.88 -5.54 -23.84
N VAL A 6 25.82 -5.17 -23.08
CA VAL A 6 25.94 -4.36 -21.86
C VAL A 6 26.88 -5.04 -20.85
N ARG A 7 26.66 -6.34 -20.59
CA ARG A 7 27.51 -7.13 -19.66
C ARG A 7 28.97 -7.13 -20.10
N TYR A 8 29.25 -7.28 -21.39
CA TYR A 8 30.60 -7.27 -21.93
C TYR A 8 31.28 -5.91 -21.73
N PHE A 9 30.58 -4.82 -22.02
CA PHE A 9 31.08 -3.47 -21.77
C PHE A 9 31.40 -3.27 -20.27
N LEU A 10 30.47 -3.61 -19.37
CA LEU A 10 30.67 -3.49 -17.92
C LEU A 10 31.87 -4.31 -17.42
N ALA A 11 32.06 -5.52 -17.95
CA ALA A 11 33.22 -6.34 -17.63
C ALA A 11 34.54 -5.70 -18.10
N VAL A 12 34.55 -5.07 -19.28
CA VAL A 12 35.75 -4.33 -19.73
C VAL A 12 35.96 -3.07 -18.91
N ALA A 13 34.89 -2.35 -18.56
CA ALA A 13 34.95 -1.15 -17.74
C ALA A 13 35.54 -1.44 -16.35
N SER A 14 35.20 -2.58 -15.74
CA SER A 14 35.69 -2.98 -14.42
C SER A 14 37.13 -3.52 -14.43
N THR A 15 37.51 -4.25 -15.47
CA THR A 15 38.84 -4.91 -15.55
C THR A 15 39.87 -4.07 -16.30
N LEU A 16 39.45 -3.13 -17.12
CA LEU A 16 40.23 -2.38 -18.10
C LEU A 16 41.12 -3.31 -18.98
N ASN A 17 40.65 -4.54 -19.19
CA ASN A 17 41.36 -5.58 -19.93
C ASN A 17 40.38 -6.50 -20.64
N PHE A 18 40.44 -6.54 -21.98
CA PHE A 18 39.53 -7.35 -22.80
C PHE A 18 39.67 -8.87 -22.59
N THR A 19 40.89 -9.38 -22.31
CA THR A 19 41.11 -10.80 -22.07
C THR A 19 40.50 -11.23 -20.74
N ARG A 20 40.77 -10.48 -19.67
CA ARG A 20 40.15 -10.73 -18.35
C ARG A 20 38.64 -10.58 -18.38
N ALA A 21 38.14 -9.58 -19.08
CA ALA A 21 36.69 -9.38 -19.25
C ALA A 21 36.05 -10.58 -19.98
N ALA A 22 36.71 -11.11 -21.00
CA ALA A 22 36.24 -12.30 -21.73
C ALA A 22 36.20 -13.55 -20.85
N GLU A 23 37.22 -13.74 -20.02
CA GLU A 23 37.25 -14.82 -19.01
C GLU A 23 36.08 -14.69 -18.00
N GLN A 24 35.86 -13.49 -17.45
CA GLN A 24 34.75 -13.21 -16.54
C GLN A 24 33.39 -13.48 -17.17
N CYS A 25 33.24 -13.19 -18.46
CA CYS A 25 31.99 -13.40 -19.18
C CYS A 25 31.84 -14.82 -19.74
N ASN A 26 32.83 -15.69 -19.56
CA ASN A 26 32.90 -17.06 -20.14
C ASN A 26 32.75 -17.07 -21.68
N VAL A 27 33.42 -16.15 -22.37
CA VAL A 27 33.41 -16.04 -23.83
C VAL A 27 34.82 -15.83 -24.37
N THR A 28 34.98 -15.98 -25.69
CA THR A 28 36.26 -15.63 -26.34
C THR A 28 36.42 -14.13 -26.44
N GLN A 29 37.67 -13.65 -26.33
CA GLN A 29 37.99 -12.24 -26.46
C GLN A 29 37.47 -11.62 -27.79
N PRO A 30 37.56 -12.29 -28.99
CA PRO A 30 36.95 -11.77 -30.20
C PRO A 30 35.43 -11.59 -30.12
N ALA A 31 34.71 -12.53 -29.46
CA ALA A 31 33.26 -12.43 -29.29
C ALA A 31 32.87 -11.28 -28.38
N LEU A 32 33.59 -11.10 -27.28
CA LEU A 32 33.40 -9.99 -26.37
C LEU A 32 33.66 -8.66 -27.06
N THR A 33 34.77 -8.55 -27.79
CA THR A 33 35.15 -7.37 -28.58
C THR A 33 34.03 -6.97 -29.55
N LYS A 34 33.55 -7.96 -30.34
CA LYS A 34 32.46 -7.72 -31.29
C LYS A 34 31.17 -7.29 -30.62
N GLY A 35 30.88 -7.82 -29.43
CA GLY A 35 29.71 -7.39 -28.64
C GLY A 35 29.81 -5.95 -28.17
N VAL A 36 30.98 -5.54 -27.68
CA VAL A 36 31.22 -4.12 -27.28
C VAL A 36 31.12 -3.19 -28.50
N GLN A 37 31.74 -3.55 -29.62
CA GLN A 37 31.66 -2.74 -30.86
C GLN A 37 30.22 -2.57 -31.37
N LYS A 38 29.37 -3.60 -31.26
CA LYS A 38 27.96 -3.47 -31.61
C LYS A 38 27.23 -2.50 -30.68
N LEU A 39 27.53 -2.54 -29.39
CA LEU A 39 26.96 -1.58 -28.43
C LEU A 39 27.40 -0.14 -28.77
N GLU A 40 28.67 0.07 -29.09
CA GLU A 40 29.23 1.36 -29.52
C GLU A 40 28.54 1.87 -30.79
N GLN A 41 28.32 1.00 -31.77
CA GLN A 41 27.59 1.34 -32.99
C GLN A 41 26.15 1.76 -32.72
N GLU A 42 25.44 1.06 -31.86
CA GLU A 42 24.06 1.39 -31.51
C GLU A 42 23.94 2.69 -30.69
N LEU A 43 24.93 2.98 -29.84
CA LEU A 43 24.97 4.20 -29.04
C LEU A 43 25.58 5.41 -29.81
N GLY A 44 26.10 5.17 -31.02
CA GLY A 44 26.61 6.22 -31.90
C GLY A 44 27.94 6.75 -31.49
N GLY A 45 28.73 6.08 -30.63
CA GLY A 45 30.03 6.52 -30.19
C GLY A 45 30.86 5.44 -29.51
N GLN A 46 32.19 5.66 -29.50
CA GLN A 46 33.10 4.74 -28.81
C GLN A 46 32.95 4.89 -27.29
N LEU A 47 32.88 3.79 -26.59
CA LEU A 47 32.80 3.72 -25.13
C LEU A 47 34.18 3.45 -24.50
N ILE A 48 35.11 2.86 -25.28
CA ILE A 48 36.40 2.41 -24.81
C ILE A 48 37.49 2.89 -25.79
N TYR A 49 38.49 3.56 -25.27
CA TYR A 49 39.75 3.84 -25.99
C TYR A 49 40.69 2.64 -25.93
N ARG A 50 41.32 2.34 -27.05
CA ARG A 50 42.40 1.37 -27.17
C ARG A 50 43.63 2.05 -27.71
N GLU A 51 44.57 2.42 -26.85
CA GLU A 51 45.86 2.92 -27.23
C GLU A 51 46.97 1.98 -26.82
N ARG A 52 47.54 1.29 -27.81
CA ARG A 52 48.67 0.33 -27.65
C ARG A 52 48.48 -0.69 -26.53
N GLN A 53 48.79 -0.34 -25.27
CA GLN A 53 48.63 -1.22 -24.10
C GLN A 53 47.65 -0.69 -23.06
N LEU A 54 47.00 0.45 -23.36
CA LEU A 54 46.11 1.12 -22.41
C LEU A 54 44.64 0.96 -22.86
N THR A 55 43.82 0.44 -21.99
CA THR A 55 42.35 0.39 -22.16
C THR A 55 41.72 1.37 -21.18
N GLN A 56 40.98 2.36 -21.67
CA GLN A 56 40.31 3.36 -20.83
C GLN A 56 38.92 3.67 -21.38
N LEU A 57 38.03 4.11 -20.49
CA LEU A 57 36.70 4.57 -20.87
C LEU A 57 36.81 5.95 -21.56
N THR A 58 36.02 6.14 -22.60
CA THR A 58 35.78 7.47 -23.21
C THR A 58 34.88 8.28 -22.26
N ASP A 59 34.71 9.57 -22.53
CA ASP A 59 33.79 10.40 -21.76
C ASP A 59 32.35 9.91 -21.92
N LEU A 60 31.95 9.49 -23.13
CA LEU A 60 30.67 8.84 -23.35
C LEU A 60 30.57 7.53 -22.54
N GLY A 61 31.64 6.71 -22.52
CA GLY A 61 31.69 5.48 -21.74
C GLY A 61 31.48 5.72 -20.23
N LYS A 62 32.11 6.78 -19.68
CA LYS A 62 31.92 7.16 -18.26
C LYS A 62 30.51 7.63 -17.98
N GLU A 63 29.91 8.39 -18.90
CA GLU A 63 28.56 8.92 -18.75
C GLU A 63 27.49 7.81 -18.77
N VAL A 64 27.58 6.87 -19.71
CA VAL A 64 26.60 5.80 -19.85
C VAL A 64 26.79 4.65 -18.88
N LEU A 65 27.99 4.49 -18.29
CA LEU A 65 28.32 3.40 -17.36
C LEU A 65 27.26 3.23 -16.26
N PRO A 66 26.92 4.24 -15.44
CA PRO A 66 25.94 4.07 -14.37
C PRO A 66 24.52 3.74 -14.86
N MET A 67 24.17 4.16 -16.06
CA MET A 67 22.88 3.85 -16.67
C MET A 67 22.81 2.39 -17.12
N LEU A 68 23.89 1.88 -17.71
CA LEU A 68 24.00 0.48 -18.15
C LEU A 68 24.09 -0.48 -16.96
N GLU A 69 24.76 -0.09 -15.87
CA GLU A 69 24.74 -0.86 -14.60
C GLU A 69 23.33 -1.02 -14.06
N ARG A 70 22.56 0.07 -13.96
CA ARG A 70 21.17 0.04 -13.53
C ARG A 70 20.28 -0.80 -14.43
N THR A 71 20.51 -0.72 -15.76
CA THR A 71 19.74 -1.51 -16.72
C THR A 71 20.01 -3.02 -16.53
N LEU A 72 21.26 -3.42 -16.36
CA LEU A 72 21.62 -4.83 -16.12
C LEU A 72 21.05 -5.31 -14.78
N ALA A 73 21.19 -4.53 -13.72
CA ALA A 73 20.63 -4.85 -12.39
C ALA A 73 19.10 -5.00 -12.42
N SER A 74 18.40 -4.11 -13.15
CA SER A 74 16.96 -4.22 -13.34
C SER A 74 16.55 -5.48 -14.08
N ALA A 75 17.29 -5.85 -15.13
CA ALA A 75 17.03 -7.08 -15.88
C ALA A 75 17.28 -8.35 -15.05
N GLU A 76 18.29 -8.34 -14.19
CA GLU A 76 18.56 -9.44 -13.24
C GLU A 76 17.48 -9.55 -12.17
N THR A 77 16.99 -8.41 -11.67
CA THR A 77 15.85 -8.36 -10.74
C THR A 77 14.61 -8.99 -11.36
N VAL A 78 14.28 -8.66 -12.61
CA VAL A 78 13.16 -9.28 -13.33
C VAL A 78 13.33 -10.80 -13.42
N ARG A 79 14.52 -11.29 -13.76
CA ARG A 79 14.79 -12.74 -13.83
C ARG A 79 14.67 -13.42 -12.48
N CYS A 80 15.15 -12.79 -11.43
CA CYS A 80 15.02 -13.30 -10.06
C CYS A 80 13.55 -13.41 -9.67
N ARG A 81 12.79 -12.34 -9.82
CA ARG A 81 11.35 -12.31 -9.53
C ARG A 81 10.55 -13.34 -10.33
N ALA A 82 10.87 -13.50 -11.61
CA ALA A 82 10.23 -14.52 -12.45
C ALA A 82 10.51 -15.96 -11.95
N ARG A 83 11.73 -16.24 -11.50
CA ARG A 83 12.10 -17.54 -10.91
C ARG A 83 11.39 -17.79 -9.57
N GLU A 84 11.37 -16.78 -8.67
CA GLU A 84 10.65 -16.83 -7.39
C GLU A 84 9.16 -17.13 -7.61
N PHE A 85 8.57 -16.44 -8.59
CA PHE A 85 7.16 -16.63 -8.97
C PHE A 85 6.92 -18.07 -9.52
N GLN A 86 7.81 -18.58 -10.38
CA GLN A 86 7.69 -19.93 -10.92
C GLN A 86 7.90 -21.01 -9.86
N ARG A 87 8.78 -20.81 -8.89
CA ARG A 87 9.02 -21.73 -7.77
C ARG A 87 7.90 -21.70 -6.72
N LYS A 88 6.94 -20.77 -6.84
CA LYS A 88 5.89 -20.54 -5.83
C LYS A 88 6.46 -20.23 -4.43
N GLU A 89 7.70 -19.76 -4.37
CA GLU A 89 8.36 -19.37 -3.12
C GLU A 89 7.76 -18.09 -2.53
N VAL A 90 7.12 -17.26 -3.37
CA VAL A 90 6.41 -16.05 -2.95
C VAL A 90 5.01 -16.05 -3.53
N ALA A 91 4.02 -15.90 -2.67
CA ALA A 91 2.62 -15.71 -3.03
C ALA A 91 2.21 -14.27 -2.68
N PRO A 92 2.41 -13.30 -3.60
CA PRO A 92 2.13 -11.90 -3.31
C PRO A 92 0.63 -11.66 -3.18
N LEU A 93 0.26 -10.91 -2.14
CA LEU A 93 -1.09 -10.45 -1.88
C LEU A 93 -1.05 -8.95 -1.59
N LYS A 94 -1.39 -8.14 -2.59
CA LYS A 94 -1.41 -6.68 -2.49
C LYS A 94 -2.84 -6.21 -2.27
N ILE A 95 -3.10 -5.58 -1.13
CA ILE A 95 -4.43 -5.13 -0.75
C ILE A 95 -4.44 -3.62 -0.57
N GLY A 96 -5.38 -2.97 -1.25
CA GLY A 96 -5.73 -1.58 -1.00
C GLY A 96 -6.63 -1.44 0.21
N LEU A 97 -6.41 -0.43 1.02
CA LEU A 97 -7.18 -0.18 2.23
C LEU A 97 -7.58 1.28 2.32
N ASP A 98 -8.88 1.55 2.43
CA ASP A 98 -9.34 2.89 2.76
C ASP A 98 -8.84 3.27 4.17
N PRO A 99 -8.24 4.45 4.38
CA PRO A 99 -7.64 4.83 5.67
C PRO A 99 -8.59 4.77 6.86
N SER A 100 -9.89 4.88 6.63
CA SER A 100 -10.91 4.78 7.68
C SER A 100 -11.26 3.34 8.08
N ILE A 101 -10.72 2.35 7.37
CA ILE A 101 -10.91 0.93 7.68
C ILE A 101 -9.74 0.43 8.52
N SER A 102 -10.03 -0.23 9.63
CA SER A 102 -8.99 -0.79 10.48
C SER A 102 -8.19 -1.87 9.77
N ALA A 103 -6.86 -1.76 9.79
CA ALA A 103 -5.98 -2.79 9.27
C ALA A 103 -6.21 -4.15 9.94
N SER A 104 -6.66 -4.20 11.20
CA SER A 104 -6.98 -5.45 11.89
C SER A 104 -8.09 -6.26 11.19
N LEU A 105 -9.05 -5.58 10.56
CA LEU A 105 -10.11 -6.23 9.78
C LEU A 105 -9.55 -7.00 8.57
N VAL A 106 -8.44 -6.55 8.01
CA VAL A 106 -7.76 -7.19 6.88
C VAL A 106 -6.75 -8.22 7.35
N LEU A 107 -6.01 -7.90 8.41
CA LEU A 107 -4.93 -8.76 8.91
C LEU A 107 -5.42 -10.06 9.53
N ASP A 108 -6.60 -10.06 10.16
CA ASP A 108 -7.17 -11.29 10.73
C ASP A 108 -7.41 -12.37 9.66
N PRO A 109 -8.15 -12.10 8.55
CA PRO A 109 -8.28 -13.07 7.44
C PRO A 109 -6.92 -13.46 6.85
N ILE A 110 -5.98 -12.52 6.75
CA ILE A 110 -4.63 -12.79 6.24
C ILE A 110 -3.89 -13.76 7.18
N ALA A 111 -3.98 -13.58 8.49
CA ALA A 111 -3.36 -14.49 9.45
C ALA A 111 -3.95 -15.91 9.38
N GLU A 112 -5.22 -16.04 9.03
CA GLU A 112 -5.84 -17.34 8.78
C GLU A 112 -5.24 -18.02 7.55
N ILE A 113 -5.15 -17.32 6.42
CA ILE A 113 -4.64 -17.90 5.17
C ILE A 113 -3.12 -18.13 5.21
N ALA A 114 -2.37 -17.37 6.00
CA ALA A 114 -0.92 -17.55 6.15
C ALA A 114 -0.53 -18.96 6.59
N LYS A 115 -1.44 -19.67 7.26
CA LYS A 115 -1.23 -21.06 7.70
C LYS A 115 -1.25 -22.06 6.54
N PHE A 116 -1.89 -21.71 5.42
CA PHE A 116 -2.18 -22.61 4.30
C PHE A 116 -1.56 -22.15 2.97
N VAL A 117 -1.06 -20.92 2.91
CA VAL A 117 -0.43 -20.35 1.71
C VAL A 117 1.07 -20.16 1.97
N PRO A 118 1.92 -21.12 1.59
CA PRO A 118 3.36 -21.00 1.74
C PRO A 118 3.88 -19.78 0.96
N GLY A 119 4.85 -19.06 1.55
CA GLY A 119 5.46 -17.89 0.91
C GLY A 119 4.54 -16.69 0.78
N LEU A 120 3.44 -16.62 1.54
CA LEU A 120 2.54 -15.46 1.54
C LEU A 120 3.33 -14.18 1.86
N HIS A 121 3.31 -13.24 0.91
CA HIS A 121 3.90 -11.92 1.07
C HIS A 121 2.82 -10.85 0.92
N VAL A 122 2.59 -10.09 1.98
CA VAL A 122 1.49 -9.13 2.05
C VAL A 122 2.03 -7.72 1.90
N GLU A 123 1.39 -6.94 1.02
CA GLU A 123 1.62 -5.51 0.84
C GLU A 123 0.29 -4.79 1.05
N LEU A 124 0.22 -3.87 2.01
CA LEU A 124 -0.94 -3.00 2.20
C LEU A 124 -0.65 -1.63 1.62
N ARG A 125 -1.59 -1.09 0.84
CA ARG A 125 -1.54 0.26 0.28
C ARG A 125 -2.75 1.05 0.72
N GLU A 126 -2.53 2.18 1.36
CA GLU A 126 -3.60 3.10 1.74
C GLU A 126 -3.92 4.09 0.62
N GLY A 127 -5.19 4.43 0.50
CA GLY A 127 -5.65 5.44 -0.45
C GLY A 127 -7.15 5.64 -0.39
N ALA A 128 -7.61 6.76 -0.94
CA ALA A 128 -9.04 6.99 -1.15
C ALA A 128 -9.64 5.92 -2.06
N ALA A 129 -10.92 5.62 -1.87
CA ALA A 129 -11.58 4.50 -2.54
C ALA A 129 -11.48 4.56 -4.07
N GLU A 130 -11.64 5.75 -4.67
CA GLU A 130 -11.51 5.96 -6.12
C GLU A 130 -10.09 5.63 -6.60
N LYS A 131 -9.07 6.07 -5.86
CA LYS A 131 -7.68 5.78 -6.19
C LYS A 131 -7.37 4.28 -6.08
N LEU A 132 -7.95 3.59 -5.11
CA LEU A 132 -7.81 2.15 -4.96
C LEU A 132 -8.48 1.38 -6.10
N VAL A 133 -9.60 1.87 -6.62
CA VAL A 133 -10.26 1.32 -7.82
C VAL A 133 -9.35 1.46 -9.05
N ASP A 134 -8.69 2.62 -9.24
CA ASP A 134 -7.71 2.80 -10.32
C ASP A 134 -6.57 1.79 -10.21
N LEU A 135 -5.96 1.66 -9.03
CA LEU A 135 -4.87 0.72 -8.78
C LEU A 135 -5.29 -0.75 -9.00
N LEU A 136 -6.55 -1.10 -8.72
CA LEU A 136 -7.11 -2.42 -9.04
C LEU A 136 -7.17 -2.65 -10.55
N LEU A 137 -7.69 -1.68 -11.30
CA LEU A 137 -7.82 -1.76 -12.76
C LEU A 137 -6.45 -1.83 -13.44
N GLU A 138 -5.46 -1.08 -12.95
CA GLU A 138 -4.06 -1.09 -13.39
C GLU A 138 -3.34 -2.40 -13.02
N GLY A 139 -3.85 -3.14 -12.03
CA GLY A 139 -3.23 -4.39 -11.53
C GLY A 139 -2.11 -4.17 -10.53
N GLU A 140 -1.97 -2.97 -10.02
CA GLU A 140 -0.99 -2.61 -8.97
C GLU A 140 -1.35 -3.23 -7.61
N ILE A 141 -2.66 -3.45 -7.36
CA ILE A 141 -3.17 -4.19 -6.21
C ILE A 141 -4.09 -5.34 -6.67
N ASN A 142 -4.30 -6.33 -5.82
CA ASN A 142 -5.07 -7.53 -6.13
C ASN A 142 -6.52 -7.45 -5.63
N ALA A 143 -6.73 -6.82 -4.48
CA ALA A 143 -8.02 -6.56 -3.87
C ALA A 143 -8.00 -5.19 -3.18
N ALA A 144 -9.18 -4.63 -2.89
CA ALA A 144 -9.29 -3.46 -2.03
C ALA A 144 -10.43 -3.64 -1.04
N MET A 145 -10.24 -3.15 0.19
CA MET A 145 -11.32 -2.95 1.15
C MET A 145 -11.62 -1.47 1.27
N VAL A 146 -12.85 -1.12 0.98
CA VAL A 146 -13.31 0.28 0.90
C VAL A 146 -14.65 0.46 1.60
N GLY A 147 -14.94 1.69 1.98
CA GLY A 147 -16.28 2.10 2.39
C GLY A 147 -17.21 2.28 1.19
N ASP A 148 -18.15 3.21 1.30
CA ASP A 148 -19.02 3.55 0.20
C ASP A 148 -18.22 4.14 -0.97
N VAL A 149 -18.44 3.62 -2.17
CA VAL A 149 -17.89 4.14 -3.44
C VAL A 149 -19.05 4.57 -4.31
N GLN A 150 -18.97 5.77 -4.86
CA GLN A 150 -19.88 6.23 -5.89
C GLN A 150 -19.37 5.75 -7.27
N ASP A 151 -20.27 5.47 -8.18
CA ASP A 151 -19.97 5.14 -9.58
C ASP A 151 -18.97 3.98 -9.75
N MET A 152 -19.31 2.81 -9.19
CA MET A 152 -18.49 1.60 -9.31
C MET A 152 -18.36 1.16 -10.76
N PRO A 153 -17.15 1.04 -11.33
CA PRO A 153 -16.96 0.55 -12.69
C PRO A 153 -17.50 -0.88 -12.89
N ALA A 154 -18.14 -1.15 -14.02
CA ALA A 154 -18.71 -2.46 -14.34
C ALA A 154 -17.70 -3.63 -14.35
N ARG A 155 -16.39 -3.32 -14.39
CA ARG A 155 -15.30 -4.32 -14.35
C ARG A 155 -14.86 -4.69 -12.94
N ILE A 156 -15.50 -4.17 -11.92
CA ILE A 156 -15.18 -4.45 -10.52
C ILE A 156 -16.23 -5.41 -9.95
N ASP A 157 -15.76 -6.53 -9.40
CA ASP A 157 -16.58 -7.37 -8.53
C ASP A 157 -16.63 -6.70 -7.15
N ASP A 158 -17.83 -6.54 -6.63
CA ASP A 158 -18.12 -5.85 -5.38
C ASP A 158 -18.89 -6.76 -4.43
N TRP A 159 -18.28 -7.08 -3.28
CA TRP A 159 -18.91 -7.87 -2.22
C TRP A 159 -19.07 -7.03 -0.96
N SER A 160 -20.32 -6.77 -0.57
CA SER A 160 -20.61 -6.20 0.75
C SER A 160 -20.24 -7.21 1.82
N LEU A 161 -19.31 -6.85 2.70
CA LEU A 161 -18.85 -7.71 3.81
C LEU A 161 -19.71 -7.49 5.04
N PHE A 162 -19.88 -6.26 5.46
CA PHE A 162 -20.71 -5.86 6.60
C PHE A 162 -21.13 -4.39 6.50
N GLU A 163 -22.06 -4.01 7.35
CA GLU A 163 -22.47 -2.64 7.53
C GLU A 163 -22.02 -2.15 8.91
N GLU A 164 -21.49 -0.93 8.96
CA GLU A 164 -21.11 -0.27 10.20
C GLU A 164 -21.74 1.10 10.32
N ARG A 165 -22.03 1.48 11.56
CA ARG A 165 -22.56 2.79 11.91
C ARG A 165 -21.45 3.80 12.13
N TYR A 166 -21.81 5.06 12.20
CA TYR A 166 -20.91 6.11 12.65
C TYR A 166 -21.08 6.40 14.14
N VAL A 167 -19.98 6.82 14.77
CA VAL A 167 -19.90 7.25 16.16
C VAL A 167 -19.26 8.64 16.22
N ALA A 168 -19.55 9.37 17.30
CA ALA A 168 -18.86 10.60 17.61
C ALA A 168 -17.60 10.30 18.42
N LEU A 169 -16.42 10.70 17.90
CA LEU A 169 -15.15 10.65 18.62
C LEU A 169 -14.84 12.02 19.22
N LEU A 170 -14.57 12.08 20.51
CA LEU A 170 -14.37 13.34 21.24
C LEU A 170 -13.44 13.16 22.45
N ALA A 171 -12.90 14.27 22.93
CA ALA A 171 -12.08 14.27 24.13
C ALA A 171 -12.90 13.85 25.37
N PRO A 172 -12.29 13.21 26.38
CA PRO A 172 -12.97 12.89 27.65
C PRO A 172 -13.48 14.11 28.40
N THR A 173 -12.89 15.28 28.14
CA THR A 173 -13.27 16.57 28.73
C THR A 173 -14.43 17.25 28.02
N HIS A 174 -14.85 16.75 26.87
CA HIS A 174 -15.94 17.33 26.09
C HIS A 174 -17.28 17.22 26.86
N PRO A 175 -18.18 18.22 26.83
CA PRO A 175 -19.46 18.18 27.56
C PRO A 175 -20.32 16.94 27.26
N LEU A 176 -20.26 16.43 26.05
CA LEU A 176 -20.99 15.24 25.62
C LEU A 176 -20.32 13.90 25.99
N ALA A 177 -19.10 13.93 26.54
CA ALA A 177 -18.26 12.71 26.73
C ALA A 177 -18.84 11.71 27.74
N ASN A 178 -19.74 12.15 28.62
CA ASN A 178 -20.34 11.28 29.63
C ASN A 178 -21.79 10.89 29.30
N ARG A 179 -22.28 11.23 28.12
CA ARG A 179 -23.61 10.81 27.67
C ARG A 179 -23.53 9.33 27.14
N PRO A 180 -24.59 8.54 27.32
CA PRO A 180 -24.69 7.18 26.77
C PRO A 180 -24.81 7.21 25.25
N SER A 181 -25.42 8.27 24.69
CA SER A 181 -25.62 8.52 23.27
C SER A 181 -25.67 10.02 23.01
N ILE A 182 -25.46 10.42 21.77
CA ILE A 182 -25.51 11.81 21.30
C ILE A 182 -26.65 11.92 20.31
N GLY A 183 -27.58 12.80 20.61
CA GLY A 183 -28.65 13.17 19.69
C GLY A 183 -28.09 14.00 18.52
N ILE A 184 -28.80 13.93 17.41
CA ILE A 184 -28.42 14.70 16.22
C ILE A 184 -28.45 16.20 16.48
N ASP A 185 -29.37 16.67 17.33
CA ASP A 185 -29.44 18.09 17.72
C ASP A 185 -28.22 18.55 18.53
N ASP A 186 -27.62 17.66 19.33
CA ASP A 186 -26.38 17.96 20.04
C ASP A 186 -25.19 18.23 19.08
N LEU A 187 -25.19 17.60 17.90
CA LEU A 187 -24.14 17.83 16.89
C LEU A 187 -24.19 19.24 16.29
N ARG A 188 -25.34 19.88 16.33
CA ARG A 188 -25.53 21.27 15.82
C ARG A 188 -24.84 22.31 16.68
N GLU A 189 -24.68 22.03 17.96
CA GLU A 189 -24.06 22.92 18.93
C GLU A 189 -22.54 22.60 19.08
N THR A 190 -22.03 21.63 18.32
CA THR A 190 -20.62 21.24 18.37
C THR A 190 -19.91 21.60 17.08
N VAL A 191 -18.61 21.89 17.20
CA VAL A 191 -17.74 22.04 16.04
C VAL A 191 -17.37 20.65 15.54
N LEU A 192 -17.72 20.32 14.28
CA LEU A 192 -17.31 19.08 13.65
C LEU A 192 -15.97 19.23 12.96
N LEU A 193 -15.11 18.24 13.17
CA LEU A 193 -13.84 18.10 12.48
C LEU A 193 -14.04 17.21 11.25
N GLU A 194 -13.74 17.74 10.08
CA GLU A 194 -14.05 17.10 8.81
C GLU A 194 -12.82 16.44 8.18
N ARG A 195 -12.99 15.23 7.70
CA ARG A 195 -11.99 14.59 6.85
C ARG A 195 -12.16 15.10 5.42
N ALA A 196 -11.09 15.64 4.83
CA ALA A 196 -11.10 16.06 3.44
C ALA A 196 -11.53 14.91 2.51
N GLY A 197 -12.54 15.17 1.69
CA GLY A 197 -13.14 14.16 0.81
C GLY A 197 -14.16 13.21 1.48
N CYS A 198 -14.51 13.41 2.75
CA CYS A 198 -15.56 12.65 3.42
C CYS A 198 -16.87 13.45 3.39
N ASP A 199 -17.96 12.79 2.99
CA ASP A 199 -19.27 13.44 2.86
C ASP A 199 -20.24 13.11 4.01
N VAL A 200 -19.76 12.45 5.09
CA VAL A 200 -20.63 11.99 6.18
C VAL A 200 -21.37 13.13 6.86
N ALA A 201 -20.71 14.25 7.13
CA ALA A 201 -21.36 15.42 7.72
C ALA A 201 -22.42 15.99 6.76
N LEU A 202 -22.12 16.02 5.46
CA LEU A 202 -23.09 16.45 4.43
C LEU A 202 -24.26 15.48 4.31
N LYS A 203 -24.03 14.17 4.43
CA LYS A 203 -25.11 13.15 4.43
C LYS A 203 -26.05 13.37 5.61
N ILE A 204 -25.50 13.54 6.82
CA ILE A 204 -26.29 13.83 8.00
C ILE A 204 -27.03 15.16 7.84
N GLN A 205 -26.38 16.20 7.37
CA GLN A 205 -27.00 17.49 7.15
C GLN A 205 -28.18 17.39 6.17
N ARG A 206 -28.01 16.73 5.02
CA ARG A 206 -29.10 16.57 4.03
C ARG A 206 -30.25 15.74 4.56
N SER A 207 -29.98 14.70 5.35
CA SER A 207 -31.01 13.80 5.86
C SER A 207 -31.76 14.36 7.06
N CYS A 208 -31.05 15.09 7.94
CA CYS A 208 -31.60 15.50 9.24
C CYS A 208 -31.78 17.01 9.40
N PHE A 209 -31.03 17.84 8.66
CA PHE A 209 -31.01 19.29 8.81
C PHE A 209 -30.95 20.05 7.50
N PRO A 210 -31.92 19.91 6.60
CA PRO A 210 -31.86 20.57 5.29
C PRO A 210 -31.79 22.11 5.38
N GLU A 211 -32.32 22.70 6.44
CA GLU A 211 -32.42 24.16 6.58
C GLU A 211 -31.33 24.81 7.45
N LYS A 212 -30.62 24.03 8.27
CA LYS A 212 -29.57 24.55 9.16
C LYS A 212 -28.27 23.80 8.99
N PRO A 213 -27.18 24.45 8.52
CA PRO A 213 -25.91 23.80 8.34
C PRO A 213 -25.28 23.39 9.69
N LEU A 214 -24.59 22.25 9.68
CA LEU A 214 -23.69 21.82 10.76
C LEU A 214 -22.49 22.77 10.83
N GLN A 215 -21.95 22.99 12.04
CA GLN A 215 -20.75 23.79 12.21
C GLN A 215 -19.52 22.99 11.84
N LEU A 216 -19.07 23.10 10.59
CA LEU A 216 -17.80 22.52 10.14
C LEU A 216 -16.67 23.46 10.54
N GLY A 217 -15.73 22.95 11.34
CA GLY A 217 -14.61 23.74 11.84
C GLY A 217 -13.34 23.46 11.07
N HIS A 218 -12.51 22.54 11.59
CA HIS A 218 -11.22 22.24 11.02
C HIS A 218 -11.27 20.99 10.14
N CYS A 219 -10.39 20.90 9.12
CA CYS A 219 -10.31 19.74 8.26
C CYS A 219 -8.88 19.20 8.14
N SER A 220 -8.76 17.91 7.85
CA SER A 220 -7.49 17.27 7.52
C SER A 220 -7.71 16.09 6.57
N GLY A 221 -6.75 15.83 5.69
CA GLY A 221 -6.72 14.61 4.87
C GLY A 221 -6.32 13.35 5.66
N HIS A 222 -5.85 13.51 6.90
CA HIS A 222 -5.38 12.41 7.75
C HIS A 222 -6.25 12.24 8.99
N ASP A 223 -6.81 11.04 9.16
CA ASP A 223 -7.66 10.71 10.31
C ASP A 223 -6.94 10.88 11.66
N LEU A 224 -5.66 10.52 11.71
CA LEU A 224 -4.87 10.67 12.94
C LEU A 224 -4.69 12.13 13.35
N HIS A 225 -4.54 13.05 12.40
CA HIS A 225 -4.48 14.49 12.68
C HIS A 225 -5.80 14.98 13.30
N LEU A 226 -6.94 14.58 12.72
CA LEU A 226 -8.24 14.91 13.26
C LEU A 226 -8.43 14.36 14.68
N GLN A 227 -7.97 13.12 14.94
CA GLN A 227 -8.05 12.53 16.27
C GLN A 227 -7.21 13.31 17.29
N HIS A 228 -6.02 13.78 16.93
CA HIS A 228 -5.22 14.65 17.79
C HIS A 228 -5.91 16.00 18.03
N MET A 229 -6.54 16.59 17.01
CA MET A 229 -7.33 17.82 17.16
C MET A 229 -8.52 17.60 18.08
N ALA A 230 -9.25 16.50 17.94
CA ALA A 230 -10.35 16.16 18.84
C ALA A 230 -9.86 15.96 20.28
N ALA A 231 -8.73 15.27 20.47
CA ALA A 231 -8.13 15.08 21.79
C ALA A 231 -7.69 16.41 22.45
N ALA A 232 -7.29 17.38 21.64
CA ALA A 232 -6.95 18.74 22.07
C ALA A 232 -8.19 19.64 22.28
N GLY A 233 -9.40 19.13 22.06
CA GLY A 233 -10.65 19.87 22.31
C GLY A 233 -11.11 20.77 21.17
N PHE A 234 -10.57 20.64 19.97
CA PHE A 234 -10.97 21.45 18.81
C PHE A 234 -12.37 21.12 18.28
N GLY A 235 -12.92 19.95 18.61
CA GLY A 235 -14.24 19.54 18.17
C GLY A 235 -14.47 18.04 18.22
N VAL A 236 -15.47 17.59 17.48
CA VAL A 236 -15.96 16.21 17.43
C VAL A 236 -15.75 15.63 16.02
N ILE A 237 -15.32 14.39 15.92
CA ILE A 237 -15.20 13.66 14.65
C ILE A 237 -16.38 12.69 14.51
N LEU A 238 -17.01 12.66 13.36
CA LEU A 238 -17.92 11.60 12.97
C LEU A 238 -17.10 10.51 12.24
N ALA A 239 -16.92 9.37 12.90
CA ALA A 239 -16.07 8.29 12.41
C ALA A 239 -16.81 6.95 12.35
N PRO A 240 -16.46 6.05 11.43
CA PRO A 240 -16.95 4.69 11.44
C PRO A 240 -16.61 3.97 12.75
N GLU A 241 -17.52 3.11 13.23
CA GLU A 241 -17.40 2.43 14.54
C GLU A 241 -16.11 1.62 14.69
N HIS A 242 -15.65 0.99 13.60
CA HIS A 242 -14.43 0.14 13.61
C HIS A 242 -13.15 0.89 13.22
N MET A 243 -13.22 2.19 12.98
CA MET A 243 -12.02 2.97 12.66
C MET A 243 -11.00 2.91 13.80
N PRO A 244 -9.70 2.77 13.51
CA PRO A 244 -8.65 2.87 14.52
C PRO A 244 -8.73 4.19 15.25
N ARG A 245 -8.70 4.17 16.58
CA ARG A 245 -8.81 5.40 17.37
C ARG A 245 -7.75 5.51 18.45
N LEU A 246 -7.37 6.74 18.77
CA LEU A 246 -6.52 7.03 19.90
C LEU A 246 -7.20 6.58 21.19
N PRO A 247 -6.49 5.90 22.12
CA PRO A 247 -7.06 5.49 23.42
C PRO A 247 -7.56 6.66 24.27
N THR A 248 -7.08 7.86 24.01
CA THR A 248 -7.47 9.09 24.69
C THR A 248 -8.85 9.62 24.27
N LEU A 249 -9.43 9.10 23.19
CA LEU A 249 -10.74 9.52 22.71
C LEU A 249 -11.84 8.58 23.18
N LYS A 250 -12.99 9.16 23.52
CA LYS A 250 -14.23 8.42 23.73
C LYS A 250 -15.02 8.32 22.43
N ALA A 251 -15.61 7.14 22.20
CA ALA A 251 -16.55 6.91 21.11
C ALA A 251 -17.97 6.84 21.70
N ILE A 252 -18.83 7.73 21.28
CA ILE A 252 -20.22 7.81 21.72
C ILE A 252 -21.12 7.52 20.52
N ARG A 253 -22.13 6.67 20.72
CA ARG A 253 -23.11 6.33 19.69
C ARG A 253 -23.97 7.52 19.32
N LEU A 254 -24.36 7.59 18.05
CA LEU A 254 -25.38 8.53 17.59
C LEU A 254 -26.77 7.90 17.79
N GLU A 255 -27.73 8.69 18.23
CA GLU A 255 -29.10 8.26 18.38
C GLU A 255 -29.76 8.04 17.02
N GLY A 256 -30.51 6.92 16.90
CA GLY A 256 -31.22 6.60 15.67
C GLY A 256 -30.34 6.12 14.51
N ASP A 257 -29.02 5.95 14.72
CA ASP A 257 -28.07 5.53 13.68
C ASP A 257 -28.31 6.26 12.34
N PRO A 258 -28.21 7.59 12.30
CA PRO A 258 -28.69 8.42 11.18
C PRO A 258 -27.92 8.20 9.90
N VAL A 259 -26.74 7.57 10.00
CA VAL A 259 -25.87 7.28 8.88
C VAL A 259 -25.11 5.98 9.16
N SER A 260 -25.06 5.11 8.16
CA SER A 260 -24.24 3.91 8.14
C SER A 260 -23.47 3.85 6.82
N ARG A 261 -22.49 2.97 6.74
CA ARG A 261 -21.80 2.64 5.49
C ARG A 261 -21.62 1.14 5.36
N LYS A 262 -21.47 0.69 4.12
CA LYS A 262 -21.11 -0.70 3.81
C LYS A 262 -19.61 -0.79 3.61
N VAL A 263 -18.96 -1.71 4.31
CA VAL A 263 -17.57 -2.09 4.02
C VAL A 263 -17.60 -3.18 2.95
N ARG A 264 -16.85 -2.96 1.88
CA ARG A 264 -16.87 -3.75 0.67
C ARG A 264 -15.48 -4.29 0.35
N LEU A 265 -15.46 -5.50 -0.20
CA LEU A 265 -14.29 -6.09 -0.82
C LEU A 265 -14.42 -5.97 -2.33
N LEU A 266 -13.42 -5.39 -2.96
CA LEU A 266 -13.36 -5.17 -4.40
C LEU A 266 -12.27 -6.02 -5.03
N THR A 267 -12.55 -6.57 -6.22
CA THR A 267 -11.55 -7.19 -7.12
C THR A 267 -11.90 -6.91 -8.57
N VAL A 268 -11.02 -7.26 -9.51
CA VAL A 268 -11.29 -7.06 -10.94
C VAL A 268 -11.99 -8.29 -11.50
N GLN A 269 -13.15 -8.07 -12.12
CA GLN A 269 -13.96 -9.09 -12.76
C GLN A 269 -13.19 -9.84 -13.87
N GLY A 270 -13.34 -11.15 -13.90
CA GLY A 270 -12.73 -12.01 -14.93
C GLY A 270 -11.21 -12.18 -14.82
N ARG A 271 -10.54 -11.52 -13.87
CA ARG A 271 -9.11 -11.73 -13.62
C ARG A 271 -8.90 -13.04 -12.89
N ARG A 272 -7.96 -13.85 -13.36
CA ARG A 272 -7.59 -15.09 -12.67
C ARG A 272 -6.93 -14.76 -11.33
N TYR A 273 -7.48 -15.29 -10.26
CA TYR A 273 -6.94 -15.11 -8.91
C TYR A 273 -5.66 -15.93 -8.72
N SER A 274 -4.68 -15.35 -8.03
CA SER A 274 -3.59 -16.12 -7.44
C SER A 274 -4.11 -16.98 -6.29
N PRO A 275 -3.42 -18.05 -5.89
CA PRO A 275 -3.83 -18.86 -4.73
C PRO A 275 -4.02 -18.04 -3.46
N ALA A 276 -3.18 -17.02 -3.23
CA ALA A 276 -3.28 -16.12 -2.09
C ALA A 276 -4.54 -15.25 -2.15
N LEU A 277 -4.83 -14.66 -3.32
CA LEU A 277 -6.03 -13.84 -3.51
C LEU A 277 -7.31 -14.69 -3.40
N ASP A 278 -7.35 -15.87 -4.01
CA ASP A 278 -8.50 -16.76 -3.94
C ASP A 278 -8.81 -17.17 -2.48
N ALA A 279 -7.77 -17.54 -1.72
CA ALA A 279 -7.91 -17.86 -0.31
C ALA A 279 -8.42 -16.65 0.50
N PHE A 280 -7.85 -15.47 0.27
CA PHE A 280 -8.26 -14.25 0.96
C PHE A 280 -9.72 -13.89 0.68
N VAL A 281 -10.13 -13.87 -0.58
CA VAL A 281 -11.50 -13.55 -0.98
C VAL A 281 -12.50 -14.54 -0.36
N LYS A 282 -12.17 -15.84 -0.36
CA LYS A 282 -13.02 -16.87 0.27
C LYS A 282 -13.17 -16.65 1.77
N VAL A 283 -12.07 -16.46 2.49
CA VAL A 283 -12.09 -16.24 3.93
C VAL A 283 -12.84 -14.94 4.26
N ALA A 284 -12.56 -13.85 3.56
CA ALA A 284 -13.20 -12.57 3.80
C ALA A 284 -14.73 -12.62 3.57
N ARG A 285 -15.19 -13.35 2.56
CA ARG A 285 -16.63 -13.49 2.24
C ARG A 285 -17.39 -14.43 3.16
N LEU A 286 -16.73 -15.44 3.69
CA LEU A 286 -17.35 -16.44 4.59
C LEU A 286 -17.26 -16.05 6.05
N ARG A 287 -16.44 -15.05 6.39
CA ARG A 287 -16.24 -14.61 7.78
C ARG A 287 -17.51 -13.97 8.33
N ASP A 288 -17.83 -14.30 9.56
CA ASP A 288 -18.82 -13.56 10.35
C ASP A 288 -18.20 -12.29 10.89
N TRP A 289 -18.56 -11.15 10.26
CA TRP A 289 -18.08 -9.82 10.64
C TRP A 289 -18.86 -9.20 11.79
N SER A 290 -19.95 -9.83 12.28
CA SER A 290 -20.75 -9.37 13.41
C SER A 290 -20.05 -9.55 14.77
N VAL A 291 -19.07 -10.46 14.81
CA VAL A 291 -18.26 -10.70 16.01
C VAL A 291 -17.28 -9.55 16.17
N LYS A 292 -17.50 -8.73 17.20
CA LYS A 292 -16.58 -7.66 17.60
C LYS A 292 -15.17 -8.21 17.67
N VAL A 293 -14.26 -7.67 16.83
CA VAL A 293 -12.83 -7.91 16.99
C VAL A 293 -12.43 -7.30 18.34
N PRO A 294 -12.13 -8.10 19.37
CA PRO A 294 -11.66 -7.56 20.61
C PRO A 294 -10.34 -6.84 20.31
N HIS A 295 -10.19 -5.59 20.69
CA HIS A 295 -8.90 -4.92 20.78
C HIS A 295 -8.05 -5.66 21.81
N ARG A 296 -7.51 -6.80 21.45
CA ARG A 296 -6.40 -7.43 22.18
C ARG A 296 -5.21 -6.55 21.91
N GLY A 297 -4.86 -5.71 22.91
CA GLY A 297 -3.55 -5.12 22.95
C GLY A 297 -2.56 -6.26 22.72
N MET A 298 -1.73 -6.15 21.70
CA MET A 298 -0.64 -7.10 21.50
C MET A 298 0.17 -7.13 22.78
N PRO A 299 0.45 -8.32 23.37
CA PRO A 299 1.47 -8.40 24.41
C PRO A 299 2.75 -7.86 23.78
N HIS A 300 3.39 -6.91 24.44
CA HIS A 300 4.70 -6.43 24.07
C HIS A 300 5.60 -7.66 23.95
N ALA A 301 5.97 -8.02 22.72
CA ALA A 301 7.06 -8.95 22.49
C ALA A 301 8.31 -8.26 23.05
N THR A 302 8.77 -8.69 24.21
CA THR A 302 10.09 -8.36 24.71
C THR A 302 11.08 -8.85 23.69
N LEU A 303 11.73 -7.89 23.00
CA LEU A 303 12.88 -8.21 22.16
C LEU A 303 13.92 -8.91 23.07
N PRO A 304 14.50 -10.04 22.64
CA PRO A 304 15.59 -10.64 23.39
C PRO A 304 16.73 -9.64 23.46
N GLU A 305 17.22 -9.36 24.68
CA GLU A 305 18.44 -8.60 24.92
C GLU A 305 19.56 -9.19 24.06
N MET A 306 20.07 -8.37 23.16
CA MET A 306 21.32 -8.71 22.47
C MET A 306 22.43 -8.75 23.51
N ALA A 307 22.88 -9.96 23.85
CA ALA A 307 24.03 -10.18 24.69
C ALA A 307 25.22 -9.43 24.08
N SER A 308 25.74 -8.48 24.83
CA SER A 308 27.02 -7.81 24.57
C SER A 308 28.12 -8.86 24.50
N ALA A 309 28.81 -8.97 23.35
CA ALA A 309 30.02 -9.74 23.23
C ALA A 309 31.13 -9.12 24.16
N PRO A 310 31.88 -9.93 24.87
CA PRO A 310 33.03 -9.43 25.66
C PRO A 310 34.18 -9.04 24.72
N ALA A 311 34.98 -8.06 25.21
CA ALA A 311 36.13 -7.43 24.57
C ALA A 311 37.24 -8.40 24.16
#